data_c54e5f967b256142f511de393e672e25
#
_entry.id   c54e5f967b256142f511de393e672e25
#
_cell.length_a   1.000
_cell.length_b   1.000
_cell.length_c   1.000
_cell.angle_alpha   90.00
_cell.angle_beta   90.00
_cell.angle_gamma   90.00
#
_symmetry.space_group_name_H-M   'P 1'
#
loop_
_entity.id
_entity.type
_entity.pdbx_description
1 polymer ?
#
loop_
_entity_poly.entity_id
_entity_poly.type
_entity_poly.pdbx_seq_one_letter_code
_entity_poly.pdbx_strand_id
1 'polypeptide(L)'
;MANYYTDQPEIAFHLEHPLMKRIVELKERNYADKDKYDEAPVNYEDAIENYKRILDITGEVAANIIEPNSESVDLEGPHLIDNRMHYASKTYENLDATRKAGLWGVSMPR
;
A
#
# COMPACT_ATOMS: atom_id res chain seq x y z
N MET A 1 -13.91 0.08 12.70
CA MET A 1 -12.94 -0.95 12.31
C MET A 1 -11.55 -0.33 12.28
N ALA A 2 -10.52 -1.04 12.75
CA ALA A 2 -9.16 -0.50 12.78
C ALA A 2 -8.62 -0.30 11.36
N ASN A 3 -7.87 0.78 11.18
CA ASN A 3 -7.26 1.12 9.89
C ASN A 3 -6.01 1.97 10.16
N TYR A 4 -4.86 1.51 9.74
CA TYR A 4 -3.61 2.19 10.03
C TYR A 4 -3.45 3.54 9.32
N TYR A 5 -4.22 3.79 8.28
CA TYR A 5 -4.23 5.11 7.65
C TYR A 5 -5.15 6.07 8.40
N THR A 6 -6.42 5.69 8.58
CA THR A 6 -7.40 6.59 9.19
C THR A 6 -7.20 6.80 10.69
N ASP A 7 -6.58 5.83 11.37
CA ASP A 7 -6.31 5.91 12.82
C ASP A 7 -5.04 6.71 13.14
N GLN A 8 -4.24 7.08 12.13
CA GLN A 8 -2.99 7.82 12.30
C GLN A 8 -3.05 9.14 11.53
N PRO A 9 -3.45 10.22 12.21
CA PRO A 9 -3.63 11.53 11.55
C PRO A 9 -2.35 12.10 10.94
N GLU A 10 -1.18 11.62 11.35
CA GLU A 10 0.11 12.05 10.81
C GLU A 10 0.24 11.77 9.31
N ILE A 11 -0.32 10.66 8.84
CA ILE A 11 -0.25 10.29 7.41
C ILE A 11 -1.07 11.29 6.59
N ALA A 12 -2.30 11.58 7.02
CA ALA A 12 -3.14 12.58 6.36
C ALA A 12 -2.50 13.97 6.40
N PHE A 13 -1.86 14.32 7.52
CA PHE A 13 -1.14 15.58 7.68
C PHE A 13 -0.08 15.76 6.59
N HIS A 14 0.71 14.72 6.31
CA HIS A 14 1.74 14.79 5.27
C HIS A 14 1.13 14.91 3.87
N LEU A 15 0.03 14.23 3.59
CA LEU A 15 -0.66 14.35 2.30
C LEU A 15 -1.23 15.75 2.06
N GLU A 16 -1.59 16.47 3.11
CA GLU A 16 -2.16 17.81 3.04
C GLU A 16 -1.11 18.92 3.09
N HIS A 17 0.17 18.55 3.12
CA HIS A 17 1.27 19.52 3.16
C HIS A 17 1.24 20.42 1.90
N PRO A 18 1.49 21.74 2.04
CA PRO A 18 1.43 22.66 0.90
C PRO A 18 2.34 22.31 -0.28
N LEU A 19 3.47 21.65 -0.03
CA LEU A 19 4.39 21.22 -1.09
C LEU A 19 3.96 19.92 -1.79
N MET A 20 2.92 19.25 -1.31
CA MET A 20 2.48 17.97 -1.89
C MET A 20 2.06 18.14 -3.36
N LYS A 21 1.46 19.26 -3.72
CA LYS A 21 1.08 19.53 -5.10
C LYS A 21 2.29 19.44 -6.04
N ARG A 22 3.42 20.03 -5.64
CA ARG A 22 4.64 19.99 -6.44
C ARG A 22 5.23 18.59 -6.50
N ILE A 23 5.20 17.86 -5.37
CA ILE A 23 5.67 16.48 -5.31
C ILE A 23 4.86 15.59 -6.26
N VAL A 24 3.55 15.73 -6.26
CA VAL A 24 2.65 14.95 -7.13
C VAL A 24 2.88 15.30 -8.60
N GLU A 25 3.04 16.57 -8.93
CA GLU A 25 3.36 17.00 -10.29
C GLU A 25 4.64 16.34 -10.80
N LEU A 26 5.66 16.26 -9.95
CA LEU A 26 6.92 15.60 -10.31
C LEU A 26 6.75 14.09 -10.47
N LYS A 27 6.07 13.45 -9.52
CA LYS A 27 5.80 12.02 -9.55
C LYS A 27 4.99 11.60 -10.79
N GLU A 28 3.96 12.35 -11.11
CA GLU A 28 3.06 12.07 -12.22
C GLU A 28 3.53 12.69 -13.54
N ARG A 29 4.72 13.28 -13.58
CA ARG A 29 5.30 13.91 -14.77
C ARG A 29 4.33 14.89 -15.43
N ASN A 30 3.73 15.76 -14.61
CA ASN A 30 2.69 16.71 -15.02
C ASN A 30 1.50 16.02 -15.70
N TYR A 31 1.13 14.84 -15.20
CA TYR A 31 -0.02 14.04 -15.65
C TYR A 31 0.10 13.59 -17.11
N ALA A 32 1.34 13.28 -17.51
CA ALA A 32 1.65 12.90 -18.88
C ALA A 32 0.94 11.62 -19.35
N ASP A 33 0.54 10.75 -18.42
CA ASP A 33 -0.09 9.47 -18.74
C ASP A 33 -1.63 9.53 -18.82
N LYS A 34 -2.24 10.69 -18.59
CA LYS A 34 -3.70 10.83 -18.50
C LYS A 34 -4.46 10.33 -19.74
N ASP A 35 -3.85 10.45 -20.90
CA ASP A 35 -4.45 10.02 -22.18
C ASP A 35 -4.00 8.63 -22.63
N LYS A 36 -3.11 8.00 -21.87
CA LYS A 36 -2.54 6.67 -22.20
C LYS A 36 -3.15 5.55 -21.38
N TYR A 37 -3.53 5.80 -20.14
CA TYR A 37 -4.02 4.80 -19.20
C TYR A 37 -5.23 5.34 -18.47
N ASP A 38 -6.30 4.55 -18.40
CA ASP A 38 -7.55 4.94 -17.75
C ASP A 38 -7.37 5.20 -16.26
N GLU A 39 -6.45 4.47 -15.60
CA GLU A 39 -6.17 4.61 -14.18
C GLU A 39 -5.23 5.77 -13.85
N ALA A 40 -4.62 6.42 -14.84
CA ALA A 40 -3.69 7.51 -14.59
C ALA A 40 -4.44 8.79 -14.18
N PRO A 41 -3.93 9.51 -13.16
CA PRO A 41 -4.59 10.73 -12.72
C PRO A 41 -4.52 11.83 -13.79
N VAL A 42 -5.59 12.61 -13.87
CA VAL A 42 -5.69 13.70 -14.87
C VAL A 42 -5.29 15.05 -14.30
N ASN A 43 -5.31 15.19 -12.97
CA ASN A 43 -4.92 16.42 -12.27
C ASN A 43 -4.54 16.10 -10.81
N TYR A 44 -4.18 17.13 -10.05
CA TYR A 44 -3.76 16.98 -8.66
C TYR A 44 -4.87 16.39 -7.77
N GLU A 45 -6.09 16.87 -7.90
CA GLU A 45 -7.21 16.42 -7.07
C GLU A 45 -7.49 14.93 -7.31
N ASP A 46 -7.45 14.50 -8.55
CA ASP A 46 -7.63 13.09 -8.94
C ASP A 46 -6.48 12.23 -8.39
N ALA A 47 -5.25 12.70 -8.49
CA ALA A 47 -4.09 11.98 -7.95
C ALA A 47 -4.18 11.80 -6.44
N ILE A 48 -4.50 12.87 -5.70
CA ILE A 48 -4.63 12.81 -4.24
C ILE A 48 -5.77 11.88 -3.81
N GLU A 49 -6.90 11.90 -4.51
CA GLU A 49 -8.00 10.98 -4.23
C GLU A 49 -7.57 9.53 -4.42
N ASN A 50 -6.85 9.24 -5.50
CA ASN A 50 -6.32 7.90 -5.75
C ASN A 50 -5.32 7.46 -4.67
N TYR A 51 -4.42 8.34 -4.25
CA TYR A 51 -3.45 8.03 -3.20
C TYR A 51 -4.13 7.77 -1.86
N LYS A 52 -5.13 8.56 -1.50
CA LYS A 52 -5.91 8.33 -0.27
C LYS A 52 -6.63 6.99 -0.31
N ARG A 53 -7.16 6.60 -1.47
CA ARG A 53 -7.82 5.30 -1.64
C ARG A 53 -6.83 4.14 -1.46
N ILE A 54 -5.64 4.24 -2.04
CA ILE A 54 -4.59 3.24 -1.88
C ILE A 54 -4.17 3.12 -0.43
N LEU A 55 -3.98 4.25 0.26
CA LEU A 55 -3.61 4.28 1.68
C LEU A 55 -4.71 3.68 2.55
N ASP A 56 -5.97 3.95 2.25
CA ASP A 56 -7.10 3.39 2.99
C ASP A 56 -7.13 1.86 2.88
N ILE A 57 -6.98 1.32 1.67
CA ILE A 57 -6.91 -0.12 1.43
C ILE A 57 -5.70 -0.73 2.15
N THR A 58 -4.54 -0.09 2.04
CA THR A 58 -3.31 -0.54 2.70
C THR A 58 -3.46 -0.54 4.22
N GLY A 59 -4.05 0.51 4.78
CA GLY A 59 -4.31 0.63 6.21
C GLY A 59 -5.25 -0.44 6.73
N GLU A 60 -6.28 -0.77 5.97
CA GLU A 60 -7.22 -1.84 6.32
C GLU A 60 -6.53 -3.21 6.33
N VAL A 61 -5.77 -3.52 5.29
CA VAL A 61 -5.03 -4.79 5.21
C VAL A 61 -4.03 -4.91 6.36
N ALA A 62 -3.30 -3.84 6.63
CA ALA A 62 -2.31 -3.83 7.71
C ALA A 62 -2.95 -4.09 9.08
N ALA A 63 -4.04 -3.40 9.39
CA ALA A 63 -4.68 -3.48 10.70
C ALA A 63 -5.49 -4.75 10.92
N ASN A 64 -6.15 -5.27 9.90
CA ASN A 64 -7.12 -6.34 10.05
C ASN A 64 -6.61 -7.72 9.60
N ILE A 65 -5.48 -7.77 8.88
CA ILE A 65 -4.90 -9.03 8.42
C ILE A 65 -3.47 -9.19 8.92
N ILE A 66 -2.59 -8.23 8.64
CA ILE A 66 -1.17 -8.36 8.96
C ILE A 66 -0.92 -8.27 10.47
N GLU A 67 -1.47 -7.27 11.13
CA GLU A 67 -1.27 -7.10 12.58
C GLU A 67 -1.77 -8.30 13.39
N PRO A 68 -2.98 -8.83 13.17
CA PRO A 68 -3.43 -10.03 13.90
C PRO A 68 -2.54 -11.24 13.71
N ASN A 69 -1.83 -11.33 12.59
CA ASN A 69 -0.93 -12.44 12.28
C ASN A 69 0.49 -12.24 12.81
N SER A 70 0.84 -11.03 13.28
CA SER A 70 2.23 -10.65 13.58
C SER A 70 2.87 -11.53 14.66
N GLU A 71 2.16 -11.78 15.76
CA GLU A 71 2.68 -12.61 16.84
C GLU A 71 2.96 -14.04 16.37
N SER A 72 2.00 -14.64 15.66
CA SER A 72 2.15 -15.99 15.11
C SER A 72 3.33 -16.10 14.16
N VAL A 73 3.50 -15.12 13.28
CA VAL A 73 4.62 -15.08 12.33
C VAL A 73 5.95 -14.96 13.06
N ASP A 74 6.04 -14.11 14.06
CA ASP A 74 7.26 -13.91 14.84
C ASP A 74 7.65 -15.16 15.63
N LEU A 75 6.68 -15.80 16.29
CA LEU A 75 6.92 -17.00 17.07
C LEU A 75 7.29 -18.22 16.23
N GLU A 76 6.61 -18.43 15.10
CA GLU A 76 6.89 -19.57 14.22
C GLU A 76 8.23 -19.39 13.51
N GLY A 77 8.50 -18.22 12.96
CA GLY A 77 9.70 -17.93 12.17
C GLY A 77 9.79 -18.73 10.88
N PRO A 78 10.87 -18.55 10.11
CA PRO A 78 11.12 -19.31 8.90
C PRO A 78 11.60 -20.74 9.20
N HIS A 79 11.33 -21.66 8.28
CA HIS A 79 11.71 -23.07 8.38
C HIS A 79 12.59 -23.47 7.21
N LEU A 80 13.60 -24.31 7.48
CA LEU A 80 14.38 -24.97 6.44
C LEU A 80 13.86 -26.40 6.27
N ILE A 81 13.29 -26.70 5.12
CA ILE A 81 12.72 -28.02 4.77
C ILE A 81 13.27 -28.42 3.40
N ASP A 82 13.92 -29.58 3.32
CA ASP A 82 14.52 -30.10 2.08
C ASP A 82 15.43 -29.08 1.37
N ASN A 83 16.26 -28.39 2.14
CA ASN A 83 17.19 -27.33 1.68
C ASN A 83 16.47 -26.11 1.08
N ARG A 84 15.20 -25.92 1.37
CA ARG A 84 14.43 -24.73 0.95
C ARG A 84 13.90 -24.02 2.17
N MET A 85 13.96 -22.69 2.11
CA MET A 85 13.39 -21.85 3.14
C MET A 85 11.88 -21.71 2.93
N HIS A 86 11.13 -21.89 4.00
CA HIS A 86 9.69 -21.68 4.05
C HIS A 86 9.37 -20.59 5.06
N TYR A 87 8.48 -19.70 4.70
CA TYR A 87 8.02 -18.65 5.63
C TYR A 87 7.09 -19.25 6.69
N ALA A 88 6.95 -18.54 7.81
CA ALA A 88 5.89 -18.83 8.76
C ALA A 88 4.53 -18.87 8.04
N SER A 89 3.64 -19.79 8.49
CA SER A 89 2.38 -20.07 7.77
C SER A 89 1.54 -18.83 7.48
N LYS A 90 1.39 -17.93 8.46
CA LYS A 90 0.59 -16.72 8.30
C LYS A 90 1.20 -15.68 7.36
N THR A 91 2.49 -15.80 7.05
CA THR A 91 3.13 -14.94 6.04
C THR A 91 2.47 -15.11 4.67
N TYR A 92 2.11 -16.34 4.30
CA TYR A 92 1.44 -16.61 3.02
C TYR A 92 0.05 -15.96 2.97
N GLU A 93 -0.67 -15.96 4.09
CA GLU A 93 -1.96 -15.28 4.21
C GLU A 93 -1.78 -13.77 4.03
N ASN A 94 -0.76 -13.18 4.66
CA ASN A 94 -0.44 -11.75 4.52
C ASN A 94 -0.10 -11.39 3.07
N LEU A 95 0.74 -12.21 2.42
CA LEU A 95 1.12 -12.00 1.01
C LEU A 95 -0.08 -12.11 0.08
N ASP A 96 -0.96 -13.09 0.31
CA ASP A 96 -2.17 -13.25 -0.50
C ASP A 96 -3.11 -12.06 -0.34
N ALA A 97 -3.26 -11.53 0.87
CA ALA A 97 -4.08 -10.36 1.12
C ALA A 97 -3.57 -9.12 0.38
N THR A 98 -2.25 -8.89 0.42
CA THR A 98 -1.63 -7.77 -0.31
C THR A 98 -1.76 -7.93 -1.82
N ARG A 99 -1.64 -9.16 -2.32
CA ARG A 99 -1.84 -9.47 -3.74
C ARG A 99 -3.28 -9.18 -4.17
N LYS A 100 -4.26 -9.67 -3.40
CA LYS A 100 -5.69 -9.45 -3.71
C LYS A 100 -6.07 -7.98 -3.63
N ALA A 101 -5.42 -7.20 -2.77
CA ALA A 101 -5.63 -5.76 -2.66
C ALA A 101 -4.97 -4.96 -3.80
N GLY A 102 -4.22 -5.62 -4.69
CA GLY A 102 -3.56 -4.96 -5.82
C GLY A 102 -2.31 -4.18 -5.45
N LEU A 103 -1.70 -4.46 -4.29
CA LEU A 103 -0.58 -3.67 -3.78
C LEU A 103 0.79 -4.06 -4.36
N TRP A 104 0.90 -5.21 -5.01
CA TRP A 104 2.21 -5.71 -5.45
C TRP A 104 2.85 -4.87 -6.57
N GLY A 105 2.04 -4.18 -7.34
CA GLY A 105 2.52 -3.39 -8.48
C GLY A 105 2.67 -1.89 -8.21
N VAL A 106 2.47 -1.43 -6.98
CA VAL A 106 2.41 0.03 -6.70
C VAL A 106 3.71 0.77 -6.98
N SER A 107 4.84 0.08 -6.94
CA SER A 107 6.15 0.68 -7.24
C SER A 107 6.59 0.49 -8.69
N MET A 108 5.82 -0.22 -9.48
CA MET A 108 6.15 -0.46 -10.88
C MET A 108 5.72 0.72 -11.75
N PRO A 109 6.44 1.02 -12.84
CA PRO A 109 5.98 2.00 -13.80
C PRO A 109 4.71 1.51 -14.52
N ARG A 110 3.91 2.48 -14.96
CA ARG A 110 2.74 2.19 -15.79
C ARG A 110 3.13 1.67 -17.15
#